data_245e526ba95bfba2dd77370e1f38ca7b
#
_entry.id   245e526ba95bfba2dd77370e1f38ca7b
#
_cell.length_a   1.000
_cell.length_b   1.000
_cell.length_c   1.000
_cell.angle_alpha   90.00
_cell.angle_beta   90.00
_cell.angle_gamma   90.00
#
_symmetry.space_group_name_H-M   'P 1'
#
loop_
_entity.id
_entity.type
_entity.pdbx_description
1 polymer ?
#
loop_
_entity_poly.entity_id
_entity_poly.type
_entity_poly.pdbx_seq_one_letter_code
_entity_poly.pdbx_strand_id
1 'polypeptide(L)'
;TKTDTSNPELLVKEKLDELVSFRNTTESMHEFWAKQYDLGLAWVHFPTGSGGLDLNPKFQLMINETLRKEGISINNRIANILGIGMGAPTIAEFGTEEQKNKYLRPMFAAEEIWCQMFSEPGSGSDLASLSTKAVDDGDGYIVNGQKVWTTLGHLAKWGLLVARTDPNVPKHRGLTFFIVDMESEGVEVRPLRQITGEAEFNEVYFTDVKVPKENVLGEVGDGWSCLLYTS
;
A
#
# COMPACT_ATOMS: atom_id res chain seq x y z
N THR A 1 5.41 -0.68 31.01
CA THR A 1 6.85 -0.38 31.17
C THR A 1 7.20 0.59 30.07
N LYS A 2 7.54 1.85 30.43
CA LYS A 2 8.08 2.83 29.47
C LYS A 2 9.38 2.24 28.95
N THR A 3 9.44 1.91 27.69
CA THR A 3 10.67 1.56 26.99
C THR A 3 11.62 2.75 27.10
N ASP A 4 12.81 2.53 27.64
CA ASP A 4 13.83 3.56 27.79
C ASP A 4 14.37 3.91 26.40
N THR A 5 13.89 5.01 25.83
CA THR A 5 14.27 5.51 24.51
C THR A 5 15.61 6.26 24.52
N SER A 6 16.35 6.21 25.64
CA SER A 6 17.62 6.93 25.82
C SER A 6 18.73 6.44 24.88
N ASN A 7 18.65 5.21 24.34
CA ASN A 7 19.57 4.67 23.35
C ASN A 7 18.84 3.94 22.22
N PRO A 8 18.49 4.63 21.11
CA PRO A 8 17.77 4.05 19.99
C PRO A 8 18.46 2.82 19.36
N GLU A 9 19.79 2.81 19.31
CA GLU A 9 20.56 1.71 18.73
C GLU A 9 20.41 0.43 19.58
N LEU A 10 20.46 0.57 20.91
CA LEU A 10 20.25 -0.54 21.81
C LEU A 10 18.82 -1.10 21.69
N LEU A 11 17.82 -0.21 21.64
CA LEU A 11 16.42 -0.61 21.44
C LEU A 11 16.22 -1.41 20.15
N VAL A 12 16.78 -0.94 19.04
CA VAL A 12 16.68 -1.64 17.73
C VAL A 12 17.37 -2.98 17.81
N LYS A 13 18.55 -3.06 18.47
CA LYS A 13 19.28 -4.32 18.64
C LYS A 13 18.51 -5.35 19.45
N GLU A 14 17.95 -4.96 20.60
CA GLU A 14 17.13 -5.86 21.44
C GLU A 14 15.94 -6.43 20.66
N LYS A 15 15.24 -5.58 19.90
CA LYS A 15 14.12 -6.01 19.05
C LYS A 15 14.56 -6.92 17.89
N LEU A 16 15.74 -6.67 17.33
CA LEU A 16 16.32 -7.55 16.31
C LEU A 16 16.70 -8.91 16.88
N ASP A 17 17.31 -8.97 18.07
CA ASP A 17 17.65 -10.23 18.75
C ASP A 17 16.38 -11.04 19.04
N GLU A 18 15.28 -10.38 19.45
CA GLU A 18 13.96 -11.01 19.61
C GLU A 18 13.44 -11.55 18.28
N LEU A 19 13.49 -10.76 17.20
CA LEU A 19 13.00 -11.14 15.88
C LEU A 19 13.79 -12.31 15.30
N VAL A 20 15.13 -12.29 15.39
CA VAL A 20 15.99 -13.37 14.92
C VAL A 20 15.71 -14.66 15.72
N SER A 21 15.54 -14.55 17.04
CA SER A 21 15.17 -15.69 17.87
C SER A 21 13.80 -16.28 17.47
N PHE A 22 12.84 -15.43 17.14
CA PHE A 22 11.50 -15.86 16.68
C PHE A 22 11.58 -16.66 15.38
N ARG A 23 12.52 -16.35 14.47
CA ARG A 23 12.71 -17.10 13.22
C ARG A 23 12.91 -18.60 13.44
N ASN A 24 13.51 -18.99 14.57
CA ASN A 24 13.72 -20.40 14.92
C ASN A 24 12.44 -21.10 15.42
N THR A 25 11.37 -20.38 15.65
CA THR A 25 10.09 -20.91 16.17
C THR A 25 9.00 -21.02 15.10
N THR A 26 9.21 -20.41 13.91
CA THR A 26 8.25 -20.49 12.80
C THR A 26 8.93 -20.79 11.48
N GLU A 27 8.26 -21.61 10.65
CA GLU A 27 8.63 -21.84 9.25
C GLU A 27 7.97 -20.83 8.32
N SER A 28 6.90 -20.16 8.76
CA SER A 28 6.12 -19.20 7.97
C SER A 28 6.84 -17.86 7.87
N MET A 29 7.15 -17.44 6.64
CA MET A 29 7.68 -16.10 6.41
C MET A 29 6.64 -15.01 6.63
N HIS A 30 5.35 -15.26 6.40
CA HIS A 30 4.28 -14.30 6.71
C HIS A 30 4.22 -14.01 8.21
N GLU A 31 4.26 -15.05 9.07
CA GLU A 31 4.33 -14.87 10.51
C GLU A 31 5.58 -14.12 10.97
N PHE A 32 6.72 -14.40 10.33
CA PHE A 32 7.97 -13.69 10.60
C PHE A 32 7.87 -12.21 10.26
N TRP A 33 7.36 -11.85 9.08
CA TRP A 33 7.18 -10.46 8.68
C TRP A 33 6.12 -9.76 9.53
N ALA A 34 5.03 -10.46 9.90
CA ALA A 34 4.05 -9.94 10.84
C ALA A 34 4.68 -9.60 12.19
N LYS A 35 5.53 -10.50 12.74
CA LYS A 35 6.30 -10.25 13.96
C LYS A 35 7.27 -9.07 13.80
N GLN A 36 7.93 -8.94 12.64
CA GLN A 36 8.80 -7.80 12.34
C GLN A 36 8.02 -6.48 12.40
N TYR A 37 6.80 -6.45 11.85
CA TYR A 37 5.90 -5.31 11.95
C TYR A 37 5.53 -5.00 13.40
N ASP A 38 5.10 -6.01 14.16
CA ASP A 38 4.68 -5.88 15.56
C ASP A 38 5.80 -5.35 16.47
N LEU A 39 7.05 -5.65 16.14
CA LEU A 39 8.23 -5.12 16.82
C LEU A 39 8.62 -3.69 16.40
N GLY A 40 7.96 -3.12 15.38
CA GLY A 40 8.27 -1.80 14.83
C GLY A 40 9.52 -1.77 13.93
N LEU A 41 9.92 -2.92 13.39
CA LEU A 41 11.10 -3.07 12.54
C LEU A 41 10.78 -3.13 11.04
N ALA A 42 9.52 -2.89 10.67
CA ALA A 42 9.07 -2.87 9.28
C ALA A 42 9.54 -1.61 8.54
N TRP A 43 9.18 -0.46 9.08
CA TRP A 43 9.56 0.88 8.64
C TRP A 43 9.95 1.69 9.88
N VAL A 44 11.19 1.58 10.32
CA VAL A 44 11.65 2.09 11.63
C VAL A 44 11.29 3.56 11.90
N HIS A 45 11.10 4.34 10.85
CA HIS A 45 10.74 5.76 10.92
C HIS A 45 9.23 6.03 10.97
N PHE A 46 8.40 5.02 10.75
CA PHE A 46 6.96 5.17 10.91
C PHE A 46 6.59 5.32 12.40
N PRO A 47 5.40 5.88 12.69
CA PRO A 47 4.91 5.98 14.06
C PRO A 47 4.89 4.63 14.78
N THR A 48 5.10 4.66 16.08
CA THR A 48 4.92 3.49 16.94
C THR A 48 3.47 2.98 16.83
N GLY A 49 3.30 1.69 16.58
CA GLY A 49 2.00 1.07 16.29
C GLY A 49 1.71 0.91 14.80
N SER A 50 2.40 1.64 13.92
CA SER A 50 2.27 1.53 12.46
C SER A 50 3.44 0.78 11.82
N GLY A 51 4.05 -0.16 12.53
CA GLY A 51 5.20 -0.93 12.07
C GLY A 51 6.54 -0.22 12.22
N GLY A 52 6.57 0.92 12.91
CA GLY A 52 7.75 1.73 13.19
C GLY A 52 8.01 1.97 14.67
N LEU A 53 9.05 2.77 14.94
CA LEU A 53 9.53 3.14 16.27
C LEU A 53 9.75 4.65 16.42
N ASP A 54 9.29 5.47 15.47
CA ASP A 54 9.57 6.92 15.41
C ASP A 54 11.08 7.24 15.39
N LEU A 55 11.90 6.37 14.82
CA LEU A 55 13.35 6.53 14.80
C LEU A 55 13.86 7.05 13.45
N ASN A 56 15.09 7.53 13.45
CA ASN A 56 15.75 7.96 12.22
C ASN A 56 15.83 6.81 11.19
N PRO A 57 15.50 7.06 9.90
CA PRO A 57 15.54 6.04 8.84
C PRO A 57 16.87 5.31 8.69
N LYS A 58 17.99 5.90 9.15
CA LYS A 58 19.31 5.25 9.14
C LYS A 58 19.34 3.89 9.83
N PHE A 59 18.50 3.69 10.86
CA PHE A 59 18.40 2.41 11.57
C PHE A 59 17.81 1.30 10.71
N GLN A 60 17.09 1.63 9.61
CA GLN A 60 16.60 0.61 8.70
C GLN A 60 17.73 -0.15 7.98
N LEU A 61 18.87 0.52 7.75
CA LEU A 61 20.05 -0.15 7.18
C LEU A 61 20.58 -1.23 8.12
N MET A 62 20.69 -0.91 9.41
CA MET A 62 21.11 -1.87 10.44
C MET A 62 20.19 -3.08 10.49
N ILE A 63 18.86 -2.84 10.47
CA ILE A 63 17.85 -3.91 10.47
C ILE A 63 18.04 -4.82 9.24
N ASN A 64 18.09 -4.23 8.05
CA ASN A 64 18.21 -4.97 6.80
C ASN A 64 19.54 -5.76 6.69
N GLU A 65 20.65 -5.18 7.18
CA GLU A 65 21.95 -5.85 7.18
C GLU A 65 22.00 -7.03 8.15
N THR A 66 21.41 -6.86 9.34
CA THR A 66 21.34 -7.94 10.33
C THR A 66 20.52 -9.11 9.78
N LEU A 67 19.32 -8.86 9.25
CA LEU A 67 18.48 -9.91 8.67
C LEU A 67 19.18 -10.62 7.49
N ARG A 68 19.93 -9.88 6.66
CA ARG A 68 20.67 -10.48 5.56
C ARG A 68 21.83 -11.37 6.06
N LYS A 69 22.54 -10.95 7.12
CA LYS A 69 23.63 -11.76 7.73
C LYS A 69 23.12 -13.07 8.30
N GLU A 70 21.91 -13.04 8.87
CA GLU A 70 21.21 -14.21 9.39
C GLU A 70 20.55 -15.06 8.28
N GLY A 71 20.74 -14.72 6.99
CA GLY A 71 20.14 -15.45 5.88
C GLY A 71 18.63 -15.32 5.77
N ILE A 72 18.04 -14.33 6.44
CA ILE A 72 16.60 -14.11 6.47
C ILE A 72 16.17 -13.31 5.23
N SER A 73 15.18 -13.84 4.52
CA SER A 73 14.66 -13.22 3.32
C SER A 73 13.85 -11.95 3.61
N ILE A 74 14.06 -10.93 2.76
CA ILE A 74 13.23 -9.72 2.70
C ILE A 74 12.27 -9.74 1.50
N ASN A 75 11.91 -10.94 1.03
CA ASN A 75 11.14 -11.12 -0.22
C ASN A 75 9.68 -10.63 -0.11
N ASN A 76 9.16 -10.31 1.08
CA ASN A 76 7.89 -9.61 1.19
C ASN A 76 7.85 -8.33 0.34
N ARG A 77 8.96 -7.59 0.27
CA ARG A 77 9.08 -6.37 -0.54
C ARG A 77 9.03 -6.65 -2.04
N ILE A 78 9.41 -7.83 -2.47
CA ILE A 78 9.30 -8.26 -3.87
C ILE A 78 7.87 -8.73 -4.16
N ALA A 79 7.31 -9.54 -3.27
CA ALA A 79 5.96 -10.06 -3.43
C ALA A 79 4.87 -8.97 -3.38
N ASN A 80 5.09 -7.91 -2.59
CA ASN A 80 4.13 -6.82 -2.39
C ASN A 80 4.79 -5.43 -2.59
N ILE A 81 5.53 -5.29 -3.67
CA ILE A 81 6.35 -4.10 -3.93
C ILE A 81 5.53 -2.80 -3.94
N LEU A 82 4.33 -2.82 -4.54
CA LEU A 82 3.46 -1.65 -4.62
C LEU A 82 2.82 -1.33 -3.26
N GLY A 83 2.38 -2.34 -2.52
CA GLY A 83 1.87 -2.15 -1.17
C GLY A 83 2.93 -1.55 -0.25
N ILE A 84 4.07 -2.23 -0.11
CA ILE A 84 5.13 -1.85 0.83
C ILE A 84 5.85 -0.57 0.42
N GLY A 85 6.10 -0.36 -0.89
CA GLY A 85 6.86 0.77 -1.40
C GLY A 85 6.06 2.04 -1.64
N MET A 86 4.77 1.92 -1.93
CA MET A 86 3.89 3.02 -2.31
C MET A 86 2.68 3.14 -1.37
N GLY A 87 1.92 2.06 -1.18
CA GLY A 87 0.70 2.06 -0.37
C GLY A 87 0.97 2.37 1.09
N ALA A 88 1.97 1.72 1.70
CA ALA A 88 2.26 1.90 3.11
C ALA A 88 2.66 3.34 3.47
N PRO A 89 3.60 4.01 2.76
CA PRO A 89 3.92 5.40 3.05
C PRO A 89 2.71 6.32 2.89
N THR A 90 1.90 6.12 1.85
CA THR A 90 0.72 6.96 1.60
C THR A 90 -0.34 6.77 2.67
N ILE A 91 -0.60 5.52 3.11
CA ILE A 91 -1.54 5.25 4.20
C ILE A 91 -0.99 5.79 5.54
N ALA A 92 0.31 5.67 5.79
CA ALA A 92 0.93 6.21 6.99
C ALA A 92 0.77 7.73 7.11
N GLU A 93 0.86 8.46 5.98
CA GLU A 93 0.75 9.92 5.92
C GLU A 93 -0.71 10.41 5.91
N PHE A 94 -1.54 9.85 5.02
CA PHE A 94 -2.89 10.38 4.74
C PHE A 94 -4.02 9.52 5.34
N GLY A 95 -3.72 8.32 5.81
CA GLY A 95 -4.74 7.39 6.33
C GLY A 95 -5.21 7.72 7.73
N THR A 96 -6.47 7.36 8.01
CA THR A 96 -6.99 7.36 9.37
C THR A 96 -6.32 6.27 10.22
N GLU A 97 -6.45 6.35 11.54
CA GLU A 97 -5.90 5.31 12.42
C GLU A 97 -6.55 3.93 12.15
N GLU A 98 -7.84 3.92 11.78
CA GLU A 98 -8.56 2.71 11.40
C GLU A 98 -7.96 2.10 10.12
N GLN A 99 -7.65 2.93 9.12
CA GLN A 99 -7.01 2.50 7.87
C GLN A 99 -5.59 1.97 8.13
N LYS A 100 -4.79 2.65 8.94
CA LYS A 100 -3.44 2.21 9.32
C LYS A 100 -3.48 0.85 10.01
N ASN A 101 -4.37 0.69 10.99
CA ASN A 101 -4.54 -0.55 11.74
C ASN A 101 -5.04 -1.71 10.87
N LYS A 102 -5.93 -1.42 9.90
CA LYS A 102 -6.50 -2.42 9.00
C LYS A 102 -5.48 -2.92 7.97
N TYR A 103 -4.71 -2.01 7.36
CA TYR A 103 -4.01 -2.30 6.13
C TYR A 103 -2.49 -2.51 6.28
N LEU A 104 -1.81 -1.79 7.18
CA LEU A 104 -0.34 -1.78 7.18
C LEU A 104 0.28 -3.13 7.57
N ARG A 105 -0.27 -3.80 8.56
CA ARG A 105 0.28 -5.06 9.05
C ARG A 105 0.15 -6.20 8.03
N PRO A 106 -1.05 -6.54 7.50
CA PRO A 106 -1.18 -7.60 6.50
C PRO A 106 -0.48 -7.25 5.18
N MET A 107 -0.38 -5.98 4.83
CA MET A 107 0.41 -5.50 3.69
C MET A 107 1.90 -5.81 3.87
N PHE A 108 2.49 -5.50 5.02
CA PHE A 108 3.91 -5.76 5.27
C PHE A 108 4.21 -7.25 5.36
N ALA A 109 3.32 -8.02 5.96
CA ALA A 109 3.42 -9.48 6.05
C ALA A 109 3.23 -10.19 4.70
N ALA A 110 2.90 -9.44 3.62
CA ALA A 110 2.54 -9.96 2.30
C ALA A 110 1.37 -10.97 2.35
N GLU A 111 0.50 -10.85 3.34
CA GLU A 111 -0.75 -11.59 3.46
C GLU A 111 -1.79 -11.06 2.47
N GLU A 112 -1.76 -9.76 2.21
CA GLU A 112 -2.63 -9.05 1.27
C GLU A 112 -1.78 -8.28 0.26
N ILE A 113 -1.84 -8.69 -1.00
CA ILE A 113 -1.12 -8.07 -2.10
C ILE A 113 -1.87 -6.82 -2.57
N TRP A 114 -1.13 -5.80 -2.95
CA TRP A 114 -1.65 -4.52 -3.40
C TRP A 114 -1.25 -4.21 -4.83
N CYS A 115 -2.13 -3.53 -5.55
CA CYS A 115 -1.84 -2.99 -6.87
C CYS A 115 -2.11 -1.48 -6.93
N GLN A 116 -1.65 -0.87 -8.03
CA GLN A 116 -1.79 0.56 -8.31
C GLN A 116 -2.61 0.75 -9.57
N MET A 117 -3.68 1.55 -9.48
CA MET A 117 -4.64 1.80 -10.56
C MET A 117 -4.70 3.29 -10.89
N PHE A 118 -3.67 3.79 -11.58
CA PHE A 118 -3.53 5.20 -11.93
C PHE A 118 -3.77 5.44 -13.41
N SER A 119 -2.92 4.89 -14.27
CA SER A 119 -2.94 5.11 -15.71
C SER A 119 -4.21 4.59 -16.38
N GLU A 120 -4.65 5.31 -17.44
CA GLU A 120 -5.76 4.92 -18.31
C GLU A 120 -5.29 4.87 -19.77
N PRO A 121 -6.02 4.22 -20.69
CA PRO A 121 -5.65 4.18 -22.10
C PRO A 121 -5.41 5.58 -22.71
N GLY A 122 -6.15 6.60 -22.25
CA GLY A 122 -6.04 7.99 -22.68
C GLY A 122 -5.22 8.90 -21.77
N SER A 123 -4.71 8.42 -20.61
CA SER A 123 -4.08 9.25 -19.57
C SER A 123 -2.93 8.51 -18.91
N GLY A 124 -1.75 8.64 -19.49
CA GLY A 124 -0.48 8.17 -18.93
C GLY A 124 0.33 9.34 -18.38
N SER A 125 1.14 10.00 -19.23
CA SER A 125 1.97 11.14 -18.82
C SER A 125 1.15 12.35 -18.35
N ASP A 126 -0.03 12.60 -18.93
CA ASP A 126 -1.01 13.56 -18.40
C ASP A 126 -2.02 12.84 -17.51
N LEU A 127 -1.56 12.30 -16.38
CA LEU A 127 -2.39 11.51 -15.47
C LEU A 127 -3.55 12.32 -14.87
N ALA A 128 -3.37 13.62 -14.65
CA ALA A 128 -4.44 14.49 -14.14
C ALA A 128 -5.67 14.56 -15.07
N SER A 129 -5.55 14.15 -16.34
CA SER A 129 -6.65 14.08 -17.30
C SER A 129 -7.42 12.76 -17.28
N LEU A 130 -7.18 11.91 -16.27
CA LEU A 130 -7.90 10.65 -16.09
C LEU A 130 -9.43 10.85 -16.07
N SER A 131 -10.15 9.84 -16.56
CA SER A 131 -11.59 9.87 -16.80
C SER A 131 -12.41 8.90 -15.95
N THR A 132 -11.78 7.94 -15.27
CA THR A 132 -12.46 7.08 -14.30
C THR A 132 -13.19 7.93 -13.27
N LYS A 133 -14.52 7.74 -13.15
CA LYS A 133 -15.40 8.55 -12.31
C LYS A 133 -15.68 7.85 -10.99
N ALA A 134 -15.80 8.64 -9.94
CA ALA A 134 -16.32 8.20 -8.64
C ALA A 134 -17.42 9.20 -8.22
N VAL A 135 -18.67 8.75 -8.24
CA VAL A 135 -19.85 9.57 -7.95
C VAL A 135 -20.34 9.23 -6.55
N ASP A 136 -20.48 10.25 -5.69
CA ASP A 136 -21.06 10.08 -4.33
C ASP A 136 -22.52 9.63 -4.46
N ASP A 137 -22.88 8.51 -3.81
CA ASP A 137 -24.24 7.96 -3.76
C ASP A 137 -24.91 8.15 -2.39
N GLY A 138 -24.26 8.86 -1.47
CA GLY A 138 -24.70 9.12 -0.11
C GLY A 138 -24.04 8.20 0.93
N ASP A 139 -23.88 6.92 0.65
CA ASP A 139 -23.22 5.94 1.54
C ASP A 139 -21.76 5.67 1.17
N GLY A 140 -21.35 6.02 -0.05
CA GLY A 140 -20.02 5.80 -0.58
C GLY A 140 -19.86 6.44 -1.95
N TYR A 141 -19.13 5.75 -2.82
CA TYR A 141 -18.89 6.16 -4.20
C TYR A 141 -19.18 5.03 -5.16
N ILE A 142 -19.82 5.36 -6.29
CA ILE A 142 -19.98 4.46 -7.43
C ILE A 142 -18.88 4.76 -8.43
N VAL A 143 -18.01 3.78 -8.67
CA VAL A 143 -16.85 3.92 -9.56
C VAL A 143 -17.14 3.28 -10.90
N ASN A 144 -16.87 4.04 -11.98
CA ASN A 144 -16.95 3.57 -13.35
C ASN A 144 -15.75 4.04 -14.17
N GLY A 145 -15.12 3.14 -14.92
CA GLY A 145 -13.98 3.47 -15.77
C GLY A 145 -13.09 2.30 -16.09
N GLN A 146 -11.88 2.61 -16.57
CA GLN A 146 -10.87 1.61 -16.93
C GLN A 146 -9.49 2.11 -16.54
N LYS A 147 -8.71 1.22 -15.95
CA LYS A 147 -7.28 1.41 -15.67
C LYS A 147 -6.45 0.43 -16.48
N VAL A 148 -5.21 0.82 -16.76
CA VAL A 148 -4.28 0.02 -17.57
C VAL A 148 -2.89 0.03 -16.93
N TRP A 149 -2.06 -0.95 -17.29
CA TRP A 149 -0.71 -1.15 -16.75
C TRP A 149 -0.69 -1.44 -15.25
N THR A 150 -1.76 -2.06 -14.73
CA THR A 150 -1.88 -2.42 -13.33
C THR A 150 -1.03 -3.63 -13.02
N THR A 151 0.14 -3.42 -12.42
CA THR A 151 1.05 -4.48 -12.00
C THR A 151 0.42 -5.31 -10.90
N LEU A 152 0.48 -6.65 -11.02
CA LEU A 152 -0.06 -7.62 -10.05
C LEU A 152 -1.57 -7.51 -9.79
N GLY A 153 -2.34 -6.81 -10.63
CA GLY A 153 -3.78 -6.62 -10.43
C GLY A 153 -4.57 -7.93 -10.25
N HIS A 154 -4.15 -8.99 -10.92
CA HIS A 154 -4.77 -10.33 -10.85
C HIS A 154 -4.46 -11.10 -9.55
N LEU A 155 -3.53 -10.63 -8.73
CA LEU A 155 -3.16 -11.21 -7.43
C LEU A 155 -3.54 -10.29 -6.26
N ALA A 156 -3.90 -9.04 -6.57
CA ALA A 156 -4.12 -8.04 -5.55
C ALA A 156 -5.46 -8.23 -4.84
N LYS A 157 -5.44 -8.13 -3.51
CA LYS A 157 -6.63 -7.98 -2.67
C LYS A 157 -7.09 -6.52 -2.65
N TRP A 158 -6.16 -5.58 -2.61
CA TRP A 158 -6.43 -4.15 -2.52
C TRP A 158 -5.78 -3.38 -3.67
N GLY A 159 -6.44 -2.35 -4.13
CA GLY A 159 -5.93 -1.45 -5.15
C GLY A 159 -5.97 0.02 -4.73
N LEU A 160 -4.88 0.72 -5.01
CA LEU A 160 -4.78 2.17 -4.87
C LEU A 160 -5.35 2.80 -6.12
N LEU A 161 -6.52 3.42 -6.02
CA LEU A 161 -7.24 4.02 -7.15
C LEU A 161 -7.24 5.54 -7.05
N VAL A 162 -6.91 6.20 -8.15
CA VAL A 162 -7.22 7.63 -8.35
C VAL A 162 -8.37 7.76 -9.33
N ALA A 163 -9.44 8.44 -8.91
CA ALA A 163 -10.61 8.66 -9.73
C ALA A 163 -11.12 10.11 -9.64
N ARG A 164 -11.89 10.53 -10.61
CA ARG A 164 -12.46 11.88 -10.70
C ARG A 164 -13.77 11.95 -9.93
N THR A 165 -13.79 12.75 -8.87
CA THR A 165 -14.98 13.04 -8.07
C THR A 165 -15.67 14.35 -8.47
N ASP A 166 -14.91 15.34 -8.98
CA ASP A 166 -15.47 16.60 -9.48
C ASP A 166 -14.90 16.97 -10.86
N PRO A 167 -15.71 16.93 -11.93
CA PRO A 167 -15.29 17.34 -13.28
C PRO A 167 -15.32 18.85 -13.52
N ASN A 168 -15.87 19.65 -12.60
CA ASN A 168 -16.12 21.08 -12.81
C ASN A 168 -15.03 21.99 -12.25
N VAL A 169 -14.00 21.41 -11.61
CA VAL A 169 -12.85 22.11 -11.06
C VAL A 169 -11.60 21.84 -11.88
N PRO A 170 -10.51 22.59 -11.68
CA PRO A 170 -9.23 22.30 -12.32
C PRO A 170 -8.81 20.84 -12.12
N LYS A 171 -8.29 20.20 -13.19
CA LYS A 171 -8.11 18.75 -13.30
C LYS A 171 -7.37 18.08 -12.12
N HIS A 172 -6.45 18.77 -11.47
CA HIS A 172 -5.71 18.27 -10.30
C HIS A 172 -6.52 18.34 -9.00
N ARG A 173 -7.55 19.18 -8.91
CA ARG A 173 -8.37 19.38 -7.70
C ARG A 173 -9.63 18.54 -7.65
N GLY A 174 -9.99 17.90 -8.77
CA GLY A 174 -11.19 17.06 -8.87
C GLY A 174 -10.91 15.57 -8.72
N LEU A 175 -9.76 15.19 -8.17
CA LEU A 175 -9.33 13.82 -8.01
C LEU A 175 -9.38 13.41 -6.55
N THR A 176 -9.82 12.17 -6.30
CA THR A 176 -9.83 11.57 -4.97
C THR A 176 -9.10 10.24 -5.02
N PHE A 177 -8.42 9.91 -3.94
CA PHE A 177 -7.67 8.68 -3.79
C PHE A 177 -8.50 7.67 -2.98
N PHE A 178 -8.56 6.43 -3.45
CA PHE A 178 -9.38 5.37 -2.85
C PHE A 178 -8.58 4.10 -2.62
N ILE A 179 -8.96 3.34 -1.62
CA ILE A 179 -8.57 1.95 -1.41
C ILE A 179 -9.72 1.07 -1.87
N VAL A 180 -9.52 0.29 -2.93
CA VAL A 180 -10.57 -0.55 -3.54
C VAL A 180 -10.29 -2.01 -3.25
N ASP A 181 -11.30 -2.74 -2.78
CA ASP A 181 -11.27 -4.19 -2.73
C ASP A 181 -11.38 -4.75 -4.15
N MET A 182 -10.34 -5.43 -4.61
CA MET A 182 -10.26 -5.96 -5.98
C MET A 182 -11.22 -7.13 -6.23
N GLU A 183 -11.82 -7.68 -5.19
CA GLU A 183 -12.86 -8.72 -5.27
C GLU A 183 -14.28 -8.14 -5.25
N SER A 184 -14.44 -6.80 -5.21
CA SER A 184 -15.76 -6.17 -5.24
C SER A 184 -16.51 -6.49 -6.53
N GLU A 185 -17.83 -6.63 -6.41
CA GLU A 185 -18.72 -6.75 -7.58
C GLU A 185 -18.51 -5.57 -8.54
N GLY A 186 -18.38 -5.87 -9.83
CA GLY A 186 -18.13 -4.88 -10.88
C GLY A 186 -16.65 -4.59 -11.16
N VAL A 187 -15.71 -5.14 -10.39
CA VAL A 187 -14.27 -5.12 -10.71
C VAL A 187 -13.95 -6.30 -11.62
N GLU A 188 -13.44 -6.02 -12.81
CA GLU A 188 -12.96 -7.05 -13.74
C GLU A 188 -11.50 -6.81 -14.07
N VAL A 189 -10.64 -7.80 -13.79
CA VAL A 189 -9.20 -7.75 -14.06
C VAL A 189 -8.89 -8.61 -15.29
N ARG A 190 -8.27 -8.03 -16.32
CA ARG A 190 -7.85 -8.70 -17.55
C ARG A 190 -6.34 -8.64 -17.71
N PRO A 191 -5.63 -9.77 -17.59
CA PRO A 191 -4.20 -9.82 -17.81
C PRO A 191 -3.80 -9.39 -19.22
N LEU A 192 -2.78 -8.55 -19.34
CA LEU A 192 -2.19 -8.13 -20.61
C LEU A 192 -0.98 -9.01 -20.92
N ARG A 193 -1.11 -9.86 -21.94
CA ARG A 193 -0.02 -10.72 -22.35
C ARG A 193 1.05 -9.90 -23.08
N GLN A 194 2.24 -9.86 -22.51
CA GLN A 194 3.40 -9.18 -23.05
C GLN A 194 4.07 -10.02 -24.16
N ILE A 195 4.95 -9.40 -24.92
CA ILE A 195 5.75 -10.07 -25.97
C ILE A 195 6.66 -11.18 -25.39
N THR A 196 7.03 -11.09 -24.11
CA THR A 196 7.76 -12.10 -23.36
C THR A 196 6.94 -13.35 -23.06
N GLY A 197 5.60 -13.29 -23.24
CA GLY A 197 4.65 -14.33 -22.87
C GLY A 197 4.12 -14.23 -21.45
N GLU A 198 4.69 -13.36 -20.60
CA GLU A 198 4.24 -13.07 -19.25
C GLU A 198 3.05 -12.10 -19.25
N ALA A 199 2.33 -12.02 -18.13
CA ALA A 199 1.16 -11.15 -17.96
C ALA A 199 1.20 -10.46 -16.59
N GLU A 200 2.27 -9.72 -16.31
CA GLU A 200 2.43 -8.97 -15.07
C GLU A 200 1.50 -7.77 -14.99
N PHE A 201 1.21 -7.15 -16.15
CA PHE A 201 0.31 -6.00 -16.26
C PHE A 201 -1.11 -6.44 -16.55
N ASN A 202 -2.04 -5.63 -16.08
CA ASN A 202 -3.47 -5.88 -16.25
C ASN A 202 -4.20 -4.61 -16.69
N GLU A 203 -5.31 -4.79 -17.40
CA GLU A 203 -6.40 -3.85 -17.47
C GLU A 203 -7.36 -4.14 -16.31
N VAL A 204 -7.91 -3.08 -15.71
CA VAL A 204 -8.94 -3.18 -14.68
C VAL A 204 -10.13 -2.35 -15.09
N TYR A 205 -11.29 -2.99 -15.18
CA TYR A 205 -12.55 -2.36 -15.52
C TYR A 205 -13.40 -2.23 -14.26
N PHE A 206 -14.05 -1.08 -14.13
CA PHE A 206 -14.99 -0.77 -13.06
C PHE A 206 -16.37 -0.54 -13.67
N THR A 207 -17.35 -1.34 -13.27
CA THR A 207 -18.75 -1.20 -13.67
C THR A 207 -19.61 -1.13 -12.42
N ASP A 208 -20.06 0.08 -12.09
CA ASP A 208 -20.85 0.39 -10.89
C ASP A 208 -20.27 -0.15 -9.58
N VAL A 209 -18.94 -0.11 -9.44
CA VAL A 209 -18.23 -0.61 -8.26
C VAL A 209 -18.50 0.30 -7.06
N LYS A 210 -19.02 -0.28 -5.98
CA LYS A 210 -19.27 0.43 -4.73
C LYS A 210 -18.00 0.51 -3.88
N VAL A 211 -17.58 1.72 -3.57
CA VAL A 211 -16.45 2.00 -2.67
C VAL A 211 -16.95 2.76 -1.45
N PRO A 212 -16.88 2.18 -0.24
CA PRO A 212 -17.32 2.82 0.99
C PRO A 212 -16.58 4.13 1.29
N LYS A 213 -17.20 5.05 2.03
CA LYS A 213 -16.58 6.33 2.43
C LYS A 213 -15.31 6.16 3.24
N GLU A 214 -15.27 5.17 4.10
CA GLU A 214 -14.11 4.82 4.92
C GLU A 214 -12.89 4.36 4.09
N ASN A 215 -13.08 4.08 2.80
CA ASN A 215 -12.02 3.72 1.88
C ASN A 215 -11.47 4.91 1.07
N VAL A 216 -11.95 6.12 1.32
CA VAL A 216 -11.29 7.35 0.84
C VAL A 216 -9.98 7.51 1.61
N LEU A 217 -8.87 7.66 0.89
CA LEU A 217 -7.56 7.92 1.49
C LEU A 217 -7.23 9.41 1.35
N GLY A 218 -7.04 10.08 2.48
CA GLY A 218 -6.91 11.53 2.54
C GLY A 218 -8.26 12.24 2.36
N GLU A 219 -8.23 13.44 1.77
CA GLU A 219 -9.39 14.29 1.58
C GLU A 219 -10.01 14.14 0.19
N VAL A 220 -11.34 14.26 0.11
CA VAL A 220 -12.07 14.29 -1.17
C VAL A 220 -11.61 15.52 -1.98
N GLY A 221 -11.22 15.30 -3.23
CA GLY A 221 -10.70 16.34 -4.12
C GLY A 221 -9.19 16.61 -4.00
N ASP A 222 -8.50 16.03 -3.02
CA ASP A 222 -7.05 16.19 -2.83
C ASP A 222 -6.24 14.91 -3.16
N GLY A 223 -6.81 14.01 -3.93
CA GLY A 223 -6.14 12.77 -4.35
C GLY A 223 -4.85 12.99 -5.16
N TRP A 224 -4.67 14.19 -5.72
CA TRP A 224 -3.42 14.54 -6.39
C TRP A 224 -2.24 14.66 -5.43
N SER A 225 -2.45 15.18 -4.22
CA SER A 225 -1.43 15.24 -3.16
C SER A 225 -1.00 13.84 -2.74
N CYS A 226 -1.96 12.94 -2.51
CA CYS A 226 -1.67 11.53 -2.20
C CYS A 226 -0.87 10.86 -3.33
N LEU A 227 -1.25 11.11 -4.58
CA LEU A 227 -0.57 10.54 -5.76
C LEU A 227 0.88 11.02 -5.86
N LEU A 228 1.15 12.31 -5.67
CA LEU A 228 2.50 12.86 -5.71
C LEU A 228 3.39 12.29 -4.59
N TYR A 229 2.81 12.01 -3.44
CA TYR A 229 3.53 11.38 -2.33
C TYR A 229 3.84 9.90 -2.62
N THR A 230 2.96 9.24 -3.36
CA THR A 230 3.07 7.83 -3.74
C THR A 230 4.11 7.59 -4.84
N SER A 231 4.45 8.61 -5.66
CA SER A 231 5.26 8.48 -6.90
C SER A 231 6.76 8.56 -6.69
#